data_42d638fe6b4a0979e2090bf8c7a9f388
#
_entry.id   42d638fe6b4a0979e2090bf8c7a9f388
#
_cell.length_a   1.000
_cell.length_b   1.000
_cell.length_c   1.000
_cell.angle_alpha   90.00
_cell.angle_beta   90.00
_cell.angle_gamma   90.00
#
_symmetry.space_group_name_H-M   'P 1'
#
loop_
_entity.id
_entity.type
_entity.pdbx_description
1 polymer ?
#
loop_
_entity_poly.entity_id
_entity_poly.type
_entity_poly.pdbx_seq_one_letter_code
_entity_poly.pdbx_strand_id
1 'polypeptide(L)'
;MSARIEHHRSRILFLTMLSLTMLACYAHDPAQTAPLPRLGVGDVVSQEELVASGASTLFDALVRTRRNFFISRGMSSITNPPADAMLVFRDGAIMGTINVLSMMRASDVRSVRRISATETYHRYGRNVSIGGLEVELVDNR
;
A
#
# COMPACT_ATOMS: atom_id res chain seq x y z
N MET A 1 15.13 -55.66 49.05
CA MET A 1 16.05 -55.06 48.03
C MET A 1 15.29 -54.50 46.81
N SER A 2 13.94 -54.41 46.89
CA SER A 2 13.10 -54.01 45.73
C SER A 2 12.66 -52.54 45.70
N ALA A 3 12.75 -51.81 46.77
CA ALA A 3 12.22 -50.44 46.85
C ALA A 3 13.12 -49.37 46.14
N ARG A 4 14.34 -49.69 45.83
CA ARG A 4 15.29 -48.73 45.24
C ARG A 4 15.17 -48.63 43.71
N ILE A 5 14.58 -49.59 43.07
CA ILE A 5 14.44 -49.67 41.63
C ILE A 5 13.26 -48.88 41.11
N GLU A 6 12.17 -48.79 41.91
CA GLU A 6 10.97 -48.03 41.49
C GLU A 6 11.18 -46.52 41.48
N HIS A 7 11.97 -45.97 42.41
CA HIS A 7 12.27 -44.54 42.42
C HIS A 7 13.13 -44.07 41.23
N HIS A 8 13.93 -44.95 40.67
CA HIS A 8 14.73 -44.61 39.50
C HIS A 8 13.92 -44.61 38.21
N ARG A 9 12.95 -45.52 38.11
CA ARG A 9 12.05 -45.56 36.93
C ARG A 9 11.10 -44.38 36.89
N SER A 10 10.60 -43.93 38.03
CA SER A 10 9.74 -42.74 38.12
C SER A 10 10.48 -41.46 37.77
N ARG A 11 11.72 -41.32 38.18
CA ARG A 11 12.55 -40.14 37.85
C ARG A 11 12.93 -40.06 36.38
N ILE A 12 13.19 -41.20 35.74
CA ILE A 12 13.52 -41.23 34.30
C ILE A 12 12.27 -40.93 33.48
N LEU A 13 11.09 -41.41 33.87
CA LEU A 13 9.82 -41.10 33.21
C LEU A 13 9.45 -39.62 33.31
N PHE A 14 9.71 -38.99 34.47
CA PHE A 14 9.47 -37.57 34.66
C PHE A 14 10.44 -36.70 33.84
N LEU A 15 11.67 -37.10 33.71
CA LEU A 15 12.69 -36.37 32.90
C LEU A 15 12.43 -36.49 31.40
N THR A 16 11.91 -37.61 30.92
CA THR A 16 11.56 -37.78 29.49
C THR A 16 10.26 -37.05 29.14
N MET A 17 9.30 -36.94 30.06
CA MET A 17 8.09 -36.16 29.85
C MET A 17 8.37 -34.65 29.83
N LEU A 18 9.32 -34.18 30.65
CA LEU A 18 9.69 -32.75 30.70
C LEU A 18 10.45 -32.31 29.47
N SER A 19 11.22 -33.19 28.82
CA SER A 19 11.94 -32.87 27.59
C SER A 19 11.03 -32.85 26.36
N LEU A 20 9.92 -33.56 26.36
CA LEU A 20 8.98 -33.59 25.23
C LEU A 20 8.08 -32.34 25.16
N THR A 21 7.85 -31.66 26.28
CA THR A 21 7.06 -30.45 26.34
C THR A 21 7.82 -29.20 25.83
N MET A 22 9.14 -29.26 25.82
CA MET A 22 9.95 -28.14 25.32
C MET A 22 10.10 -28.12 23.78
N LEU A 23 9.81 -29.22 23.07
CA LEU A 23 9.87 -29.26 21.61
C LEU A 23 8.60 -28.77 20.94
N ALA A 24 7.48 -28.63 21.66
CA ALA A 24 6.21 -28.14 21.11
C ALA A 24 6.15 -26.61 20.97
N CYS A 25 7.07 -25.86 21.56
CA CYS A 25 7.12 -24.39 21.43
C CYS A 25 7.97 -23.90 20.27
N TYR A 26 8.59 -24.77 19.48
CA TYR A 26 9.46 -24.34 18.36
C TYR A 26 8.78 -24.43 16.98
N ALA A 27 7.56 -24.89 16.90
CA ALA A 27 6.72 -24.76 15.70
C ALA A 27 5.87 -23.50 15.81
N HIS A 28 6.48 -22.36 16.17
CA HIS A 28 5.96 -21.08 15.80
C HIS A 28 6.34 -20.91 14.35
N ASP A 29 5.44 -21.34 13.48
CA ASP A 29 5.40 -20.92 12.10
C ASP A 29 5.63 -19.41 12.10
N PRO A 30 6.71 -18.88 11.50
CA PRO A 30 6.78 -17.46 11.26
C PRO A 30 5.61 -17.20 10.32
N ALA A 31 4.44 -16.93 10.92
CA ALA A 31 3.28 -16.45 10.21
C ALA A 31 3.84 -15.52 9.13
N GLN A 32 3.60 -15.91 7.91
CA GLN A 32 3.83 -15.13 6.73
C GLN A 32 3.61 -13.68 7.11
N THR A 33 4.70 -13.01 7.44
CA THR A 33 4.72 -11.57 7.51
C THR A 33 4.44 -11.20 6.06
N ALA A 34 3.17 -11.03 5.74
CA ALA A 34 2.77 -10.46 4.47
C ALA A 34 3.70 -9.26 4.32
N PRO A 35 4.49 -9.20 3.25
CA PRO A 35 5.46 -8.13 3.10
C PRO A 35 4.66 -6.86 3.31
N LEU A 36 5.03 -6.12 4.37
CA LEU A 36 4.43 -4.80 4.63
C LEU A 36 4.44 -4.11 3.27
N PRO A 37 3.29 -3.64 2.77
CA PRO A 37 3.25 -2.99 1.48
C PRO A 37 4.35 -1.96 1.50
N ARG A 38 5.39 -2.19 0.69
CA ARG A 38 6.49 -1.26 0.58
C ARG A 38 5.83 0.02 0.15
N LEU A 39 5.75 1.00 1.04
CA LEU A 39 5.38 2.36 0.68
C LEU A 39 6.36 2.76 -0.41
N GLY A 40 5.98 2.47 -1.67
CA GLY A 40 6.88 2.42 -2.79
C GLY A 40 7.40 3.81 -3.07
N VAL A 41 8.69 3.89 -3.19
CA VAL A 41 9.39 5.01 -3.81
C VAL A 41 9.16 4.84 -5.32
N GLY A 42 8.03 5.31 -5.83
CA GLY A 42 7.70 5.17 -7.25
C GLY A 42 6.54 6.10 -7.64
N ASP A 43 6.44 6.35 -8.93
CA ASP A 43 5.37 7.15 -9.52
C ASP A 43 4.06 6.35 -9.73
N VAL A 44 4.03 5.08 -9.30
CA VAL A 44 2.87 4.18 -9.44
C VAL A 44 2.46 3.64 -8.07
N VAL A 45 1.15 3.62 -7.83
CA VAL A 45 0.50 2.99 -6.66
C VAL A 45 -0.37 1.86 -7.17
N SER A 46 -0.20 0.66 -6.62
CA SER A 46 -0.99 -0.51 -6.98
C SER A 46 -2.32 -0.57 -6.20
N GLN A 47 -3.25 -1.39 -6.68
CA GLN A 47 -4.52 -1.66 -5.99
C GLN A 47 -4.28 -2.16 -4.56
N GLU A 48 -3.32 -3.06 -4.37
CA GLU A 48 -3.01 -3.63 -3.06
C GLU A 48 -2.60 -2.54 -2.06
N GLU A 49 -1.78 -1.58 -2.49
CA GLU A 49 -1.39 -0.45 -1.65
C GLU A 49 -2.57 0.48 -1.34
N LEU A 50 -3.44 0.73 -2.33
CA LEU A 50 -4.63 1.54 -2.14
C LEU A 50 -5.58 0.91 -1.13
N VAL A 51 -5.87 -0.40 -1.27
CA VAL A 51 -6.73 -1.15 -0.35
C VAL A 51 -6.10 -1.27 1.04
N ALA A 52 -4.80 -1.55 1.12
CA ALA A 52 -4.06 -1.65 2.39
C ALA A 52 -4.06 -0.33 3.18
N SER A 53 -4.27 0.82 2.52
CA SER A 53 -4.40 2.11 3.19
C SER A 53 -5.63 2.20 4.11
N GLY A 54 -6.63 1.33 3.92
CA GLY A 54 -7.90 1.34 4.65
C GLY A 54 -8.77 2.57 4.37
N ALA A 55 -8.48 3.34 3.32
CA ALA A 55 -9.26 4.51 2.95
C ALA A 55 -10.42 4.13 2.02
N SER A 56 -11.55 4.79 2.17
CA SER A 56 -12.74 4.57 1.33
C SER A 56 -12.60 5.26 -0.02
N THR A 57 -12.03 6.47 -0.04
CA THR A 57 -11.86 7.26 -1.27
C THR A 57 -10.45 7.14 -1.82
N LEU A 58 -10.32 7.28 -3.13
CA LEU A 58 -9.02 7.27 -3.79
C LEU A 58 -8.14 8.44 -3.32
N PHE A 59 -8.74 9.60 -3.08
CA PHE A 59 -8.01 10.76 -2.57
C PHE A 59 -7.35 10.46 -1.22
N ASP A 60 -8.12 9.94 -0.26
CA ASP A 60 -7.60 9.62 1.07
C ASP A 60 -6.56 8.49 1.02
N ALA A 61 -6.77 7.50 0.15
CA ALA A 61 -5.80 6.43 -0.07
C ALA A 61 -4.46 6.99 -0.55
N LEU A 62 -4.47 7.87 -1.54
CA LEU A 62 -3.26 8.50 -2.08
C LEU A 62 -2.60 9.44 -1.08
N VAL A 63 -3.36 10.19 -0.29
CA VAL A 63 -2.79 11.05 0.78
C VAL A 63 -2.04 10.21 1.82
N ARG A 64 -2.53 9.01 2.13
CA ARG A 64 -1.89 8.10 3.11
C ARG A 64 -0.68 7.38 2.52
N THR A 65 -0.75 6.95 1.26
CA THR A 65 0.30 6.12 0.62
C THR A 65 1.35 6.96 -0.11
N ARG A 66 0.93 8.04 -0.76
CA ARG A 66 1.76 8.87 -1.68
C ARG A 66 1.47 10.36 -1.55
N ARG A 67 1.60 10.90 -0.37
CA ARG A 67 1.41 12.34 -0.13
C ARG A 67 2.26 13.22 -1.06
N ASN A 68 3.42 12.72 -1.49
CA ASN A 68 4.32 13.42 -2.41
C ASN A 68 3.72 13.64 -3.81
N PHE A 69 2.67 12.91 -4.20
CA PHE A 69 1.98 13.15 -5.48
C PHE A 69 1.36 14.54 -5.55
N PHE A 70 0.91 15.04 -4.41
CA PHE A 70 0.24 16.34 -4.30
C PHE A 70 1.19 17.51 -4.02
N ILE A 71 2.48 17.22 -3.80
CA ILE A 71 3.47 18.25 -3.56
C ILE A 71 3.98 18.75 -4.90
N SER A 72 3.68 20.01 -5.22
CA SER A 72 4.26 20.70 -6.37
C SER A 72 5.74 20.97 -6.10
N ARG A 73 6.62 20.53 -7.00
CA ARG A 73 8.04 20.90 -7.02
C ARG A 73 8.26 22.18 -7.82
N GLY A 74 7.52 23.21 -7.50
CA GLY A 74 7.67 24.51 -8.15
C GLY A 74 7.21 25.59 -7.21
N MET A 75 7.78 26.78 -7.30
CA MET A 75 7.31 27.94 -6.55
C MET A 75 5.86 28.21 -6.97
N SER A 76 4.92 27.85 -6.11
CA SER A 76 3.58 28.40 -6.21
C SER A 76 3.70 29.88 -5.86
N SER A 77 3.46 30.73 -6.83
CA SER A 77 3.31 32.17 -6.57
C SER A 77 2.17 32.35 -5.56
N ILE A 78 2.47 33.00 -4.46
CA ILE A 78 1.48 33.28 -3.39
C ILE A 78 0.31 34.13 -3.91
N THR A 79 0.46 34.77 -5.06
CA THR A 79 -0.47 35.72 -5.64
C THR A 79 -1.41 35.15 -6.68
N ASN A 80 -1.22 33.92 -7.14
CA ASN A 80 -2.10 33.33 -8.14
C ASN A 80 -2.42 31.89 -7.70
N PRO A 81 -3.66 31.59 -7.28
CA PRO A 81 -4.05 30.19 -7.06
C PRO A 81 -3.78 29.48 -8.40
N PRO A 82 -3.12 28.33 -8.39
CA PRO A 82 -2.66 27.71 -9.62
C PRO A 82 -3.87 27.46 -10.50
N ALA A 83 -3.93 28.16 -11.64
CA ALA A 83 -4.79 27.77 -12.77
C ALA A 83 -4.50 26.32 -13.21
N ASP A 84 -3.43 25.75 -12.69
CA ASP A 84 -2.84 24.47 -12.98
C ASP A 84 -3.18 23.47 -11.87
N ALA A 85 -4.46 23.22 -11.70
CA ALA A 85 -4.87 22.09 -10.89
C ALA A 85 -4.33 20.80 -11.56
N MET A 86 -3.72 19.93 -10.77
CA MET A 86 -3.35 18.59 -11.22
C MET A 86 -4.54 17.92 -11.89
N LEU A 87 -4.37 17.48 -13.13
CA LEU A 87 -5.41 16.82 -13.90
C LEU A 87 -5.42 15.32 -13.61
N VAL A 88 -6.63 14.75 -13.64
CA VAL A 88 -6.85 13.32 -13.53
C VAL A 88 -7.29 12.79 -14.88
N PHE A 89 -6.61 11.75 -15.34
CA PHE A 89 -6.85 11.08 -16.62
C PHE A 89 -7.31 9.65 -16.37
N ARG A 90 -8.22 9.17 -17.20
CA ARG A 90 -8.64 7.78 -17.28
C ARG A 90 -8.80 7.39 -18.73
N ASP A 91 -8.19 6.27 -19.14
CA ASP A 91 -8.28 5.73 -20.51
C ASP A 91 -8.01 6.78 -21.61
N GLY A 92 -7.05 7.67 -21.36
CA GLY A 92 -6.71 8.75 -22.29
C GLY A 92 -7.60 9.99 -22.22
N ALA A 93 -8.70 9.97 -21.46
CA ALA A 93 -9.62 11.09 -21.30
C ALA A 93 -9.38 11.86 -20.00
N ILE A 94 -9.60 13.18 -20.04
CA ILE A 94 -9.56 14.03 -18.85
C ILE A 94 -10.85 13.82 -18.05
N MET A 95 -10.72 13.38 -16.80
CA MET A 95 -11.82 13.24 -15.86
C MET A 95 -12.11 14.53 -15.11
N GLY A 96 -11.11 15.37 -14.92
CA GLY A 96 -11.19 16.62 -14.16
C GLY A 96 -9.93 16.92 -13.37
N THR A 97 -10.10 17.60 -12.24
CA THR A 97 -9.02 17.92 -11.29
C THR A 97 -8.99 16.87 -10.16
N ILE A 98 -8.05 17.03 -9.22
CA ILE A 98 -7.90 16.13 -8.06
C ILE A 98 -9.18 15.91 -7.25
N ASN A 99 -10.15 16.80 -7.33
CA ASN A 99 -11.43 16.67 -6.64
C ASN A 99 -12.21 15.42 -7.07
N VAL A 100 -12.03 14.97 -8.30
CA VAL A 100 -12.66 13.74 -8.82
C VAL A 100 -12.24 12.51 -8.03
N LEU A 101 -11.02 12.50 -7.47
CA LEU A 101 -10.51 11.37 -6.68
C LEU A 101 -11.34 11.12 -5.41
N SER A 102 -11.97 12.14 -4.86
CA SER A 102 -12.84 11.99 -3.69
C SER A 102 -14.16 11.29 -4.02
N MET A 103 -14.55 11.23 -5.30
CA MET A 103 -15.76 10.55 -5.78
C MET A 103 -15.46 9.09 -6.17
N MET A 104 -14.18 8.70 -6.26
CA MET A 104 -13.77 7.36 -6.65
C MET A 104 -13.46 6.51 -5.42
N ARG A 105 -13.89 5.25 -5.42
CA ARG A 105 -13.53 4.31 -4.35
C ARG A 105 -12.13 3.77 -4.59
N ALA A 106 -11.36 3.64 -3.52
CA ALA A 106 -10.01 3.09 -3.61
C ALA A 106 -9.99 1.63 -4.12
N SER A 107 -11.04 0.85 -3.80
CA SER A 107 -11.20 -0.55 -4.22
C SER A 107 -11.41 -0.73 -5.73
N ASP A 108 -11.99 0.26 -6.39
CA ASP A 108 -12.38 0.20 -7.80
C ASP A 108 -11.21 0.57 -8.74
N VAL A 109 -10.08 0.94 -8.14
CA VAL A 109 -8.89 1.40 -8.86
C VAL A 109 -7.82 0.30 -8.86
N ARG A 110 -7.34 -0.05 -10.04
CA ARG A 110 -6.24 -1.00 -10.25
C ARG A 110 -4.90 -0.36 -9.98
N SER A 111 -4.67 0.80 -10.56
CA SER A 111 -3.43 1.54 -10.39
C SER A 111 -3.62 3.04 -10.54
N VAL A 112 -2.74 3.80 -9.89
CA VAL A 112 -2.61 5.24 -10.09
C VAL A 112 -1.17 5.55 -10.41
N ARG A 113 -0.93 6.23 -11.52
CA ARG A 113 0.40 6.66 -11.94
C ARG A 113 0.48 8.18 -11.97
N ARG A 114 1.52 8.72 -11.35
CA ARG A 114 1.85 10.13 -11.49
C ARG A 114 2.60 10.36 -12.81
N ILE A 115 2.17 11.35 -13.57
CA ILE A 115 2.82 11.79 -14.80
C ILE A 115 3.33 13.22 -14.66
N SER A 116 4.48 13.47 -15.24
CA SER A 116 5.09 14.80 -15.22
C SER A 116 4.33 15.80 -16.11
N ALA A 117 4.58 17.10 -15.92
CA ALA A 117 4.04 18.14 -16.78
C ALA A 117 4.42 17.93 -18.26
N THR A 118 5.67 17.56 -18.52
CA THR A 118 6.17 17.27 -19.88
C THR A 118 5.44 16.08 -20.49
N GLU A 119 5.26 15.00 -19.73
CA GLU A 119 4.54 13.81 -20.20
C GLU A 119 3.06 14.12 -20.44
N THR A 120 2.43 14.92 -19.58
CA THR A 120 1.06 15.39 -19.75
C THR A 120 0.89 16.18 -21.04
N TYR A 121 1.85 17.05 -21.36
CA TYR A 121 1.82 17.79 -22.61
C TYR A 121 1.96 16.86 -23.82
N HIS A 122 2.93 15.96 -23.82
CA HIS A 122 3.16 15.05 -24.94
C HIS A 122 2.02 14.06 -25.19
N ARG A 123 1.40 13.54 -24.14
CA ARG A 123 0.34 12.54 -24.28
C ARG A 123 -1.04 13.14 -24.51
N TYR A 124 -1.34 14.25 -23.84
CA TYR A 124 -2.70 14.80 -23.77
C TYR A 124 -2.81 16.21 -24.36
N GLY A 125 -1.71 16.79 -24.82
CA GLY A 125 -1.68 18.14 -25.36
C GLY A 125 -2.04 19.23 -24.34
N ARG A 126 -1.90 18.90 -23.04
CA ARG A 126 -2.26 19.83 -21.94
C ARG A 126 -1.04 20.39 -21.27
N ASN A 127 -0.95 21.70 -21.25
CA ASN A 127 0.10 22.42 -20.55
C ASN A 127 -0.35 22.63 -19.09
N VAL A 128 0.20 21.82 -18.18
CA VAL A 128 -0.07 21.91 -16.73
C VAL A 128 1.28 21.93 -16.00
N SER A 129 1.44 22.84 -15.05
CA SER A 129 2.74 22.99 -14.37
C SER A 129 3.04 21.87 -13.38
N ILE A 130 2.03 21.21 -12.87
CA ILE A 130 2.18 20.19 -11.81
C ILE A 130 2.22 18.75 -12.35
N GLY A 131 1.74 18.54 -13.59
CA GLY A 131 1.52 17.23 -14.19
C GLY A 131 0.13 16.68 -13.90
N GLY A 132 0.00 15.36 -13.91
CA GLY A 132 -1.30 14.71 -13.75
C GLY A 132 -1.20 13.36 -13.06
N LEU A 133 -2.37 12.76 -12.85
CA LEU A 133 -2.54 11.40 -12.38
C LEU A 133 -3.30 10.61 -13.45
N GLU A 134 -2.73 9.49 -13.88
CA GLU A 134 -3.44 8.48 -14.66
C GLU A 134 -4.04 7.45 -13.72
N VAL A 135 -5.35 7.23 -13.84
CA VAL A 135 -6.09 6.26 -13.05
C VAL A 135 -6.58 5.15 -13.95
N GLU A 136 -6.23 3.93 -13.60
CA GLU A 136 -6.71 2.71 -14.23
C GLU A 136 -7.72 2.03 -13.30
N LEU A 137 -8.92 1.75 -13.79
CA LEU A 137 -9.94 1.05 -13.02
C LEU A 137 -9.78 -0.47 -13.11
N VAL A 138 -10.31 -1.16 -12.10
CA VAL A 138 -10.48 -2.61 -12.13
C VAL A 138 -11.54 -2.94 -13.18
N ASP A 139 -11.20 -3.78 -14.15
CA ASP A 139 -12.15 -4.27 -15.16
C ASP A 139 -13.07 -5.32 -14.51
N ASN A 140 -14.27 -4.93 -14.16
CA ASN A 140 -15.31 -5.82 -13.63
C ASN A 140 -16.11 -6.42 -14.78
N ARG A 141 -15.45 -7.22 -15.62
CA ARG A 141 -16.18 -8.07 -16.59
C ARG A 141 -16.57 -9.39 -15.96
#